data_ef7c980c52827ce4a22341025c18c4dd
#
_entry.id   ef7c980c52827ce4a22341025c18c4dd
#
_cell.length_a   1.000
_cell.length_b   1.000
_cell.length_c   1.000
_cell.angle_alpha   90.00
_cell.angle_beta   90.00
_cell.angle_gamma   90.00
#
_symmetry.space_group_name_H-M   'P 1'
#
loop_
_entity.id
_entity.type
_entity.pdbx_description
1 polymer ?
#
loop_
_entity_poly.entity_id
_entity_poly.type
_entity_poly.pdbx_seq_one_letter_code
_entity_poly.pdbx_strand_id
1 'polypeptide(L)'
;MLEKRNFYINGSWVAPKKPSDIEVINPASEKACAVISLGSKDDVNDAVLSAKEAFKTWGYSTREERITLLETFYTLYKKRWN
;
A
#
# COMPACT_ATOMS: atom_id res chain seq x y z
N MET A 1 2.26 -9.65 -18.94
CA MET A 1 2.78 -9.78 -17.58
C MET A 1 2.34 -8.58 -16.75
N LEU A 2 1.91 -8.81 -15.54
CA LEU A 2 1.46 -7.74 -14.64
C LEU A 2 2.68 -6.96 -14.11
N GLU A 3 2.62 -5.63 -14.20
CA GLU A 3 3.69 -4.77 -13.71
C GLU A 3 3.18 -3.87 -12.59
N LYS A 4 3.74 -4.03 -11.39
CA LYS A 4 3.36 -3.26 -10.19
C LYS A 4 4.63 -2.71 -9.53
N ARG A 5 5.19 -1.66 -10.13
CA ARG A 5 6.47 -1.09 -9.72
C ARG A 5 6.37 0.06 -8.73
N ASN A 6 5.19 0.65 -8.57
CA ASN A 6 5.03 1.81 -7.70
C ASN A 6 4.60 1.42 -6.29
N PHE A 7 4.98 2.24 -5.32
CA PHE A 7 4.55 2.11 -3.93
C PHE A 7 3.47 3.12 -3.61
N TYR A 8 2.55 2.74 -2.72
CA TYR A 8 1.51 3.67 -2.25
C TYR A 8 1.98 4.26 -0.93
N ILE A 9 2.43 5.51 -0.95
CA ILE A 9 2.97 6.20 0.22
C ILE A 9 2.35 7.58 0.30
N ASN A 10 1.90 7.95 1.50
CA ASN A 10 1.33 9.27 1.78
C ASN A 10 0.18 9.63 0.84
N GLY A 11 -0.70 8.68 0.57
CA GLY A 11 -1.91 8.91 -0.23
C GLY A 11 -1.71 8.95 -1.73
N SER A 12 -0.54 8.62 -2.25
CA SER A 12 -0.27 8.60 -3.69
C SER A 12 0.64 7.46 -4.10
N TRP A 13 0.56 7.12 -5.37
CA TRP A 13 1.46 6.14 -5.98
C TRP A 13 2.76 6.84 -6.34
N VAL A 14 3.88 6.33 -5.82
CA VAL A 14 5.21 6.92 -6.05
C VAL A 14 6.17 5.88 -6.59
N ALA A 15 7.05 6.32 -7.47
CA ALA A 15 8.10 5.45 -8.01
C ALA A 15 9.18 5.20 -6.97
N PRO A 16 9.86 4.03 -7.02
CA PRO A 16 11.01 3.78 -6.17
C PRO A 16 12.12 4.80 -6.41
N LYS A 17 12.79 5.24 -5.35
CA LYS A 17 13.90 6.18 -5.46
C LYS A 17 15.13 5.55 -6.11
N LYS A 18 15.35 4.27 -5.86
CA LYS A 18 16.42 3.49 -6.47
C LYS A 18 15.80 2.24 -7.09
N PRO A 19 15.34 2.32 -8.35
CA PRO A 19 14.64 1.20 -8.96
C PRO A 19 15.47 -0.07 -8.99
N SER A 20 14.85 -1.15 -8.51
CA SER A 20 15.42 -2.49 -8.55
C SER A 20 14.25 -3.47 -8.64
N ASP A 21 14.05 -4.03 -9.80
CA ASP A 21 12.90 -4.88 -10.06
C ASP A 21 13.20 -6.34 -9.75
N ILE A 22 12.14 -7.07 -9.36
CA ILE A 22 12.21 -8.51 -9.16
C ILE A 22 10.99 -9.14 -9.83
N GLU A 23 11.23 -10.30 -10.45
CA GLU A 23 10.14 -11.06 -11.06
C GLU A 23 9.42 -11.91 -10.02
N VAL A 24 8.11 -11.95 -10.12
CA VAL A 24 7.26 -12.84 -9.33
C VAL A 24 7.02 -14.08 -10.15
N ILE A 25 7.39 -15.25 -9.61
CA ILE A 25 7.33 -16.51 -10.33
C ILE A 25 6.01 -17.23 -9.97
N ASN A 26 5.30 -17.66 -11.02
CA ASN A 26 4.13 -18.51 -10.85
C ASN A 26 4.61 -19.93 -10.53
N PRO A 27 4.32 -20.48 -9.35
CA PRO A 27 4.82 -21.79 -8.97
C PRO A 27 4.26 -22.94 -9.83
N ALA A 28 3.09 -22.74 -10.43
CA ALA A 28 2.49 -23.78 -11.29
C ALA A 28 3.19 -23.89 -12.64
N SER A 29 3.53 -22.76 -13.27
CA SER A 29 4.19 -22.73 -14.58
C SER A 29 5.70 -22.57 -14.49
N GLU A 30 6.23 -22.18 -13.32
CA GLU A 30 7.64 -21.87 -13.07
C GLU A 30 8.15 -20.71 -13.93
N LYS A 31 7.25 -19.87 -14.41
CA LYS A 31 7.56 -18.70 -15.25
C LYS A 31 7.16 -17.42 -14.55
N ALA A 32 7.83 -16.33 -14.92
CA ALA A 32 7.50 -15.01 -14.41
C ALA A 32 6.09 -14.62 -14.82
N CYS A 33 5.26 -14.18 -13.85
CA CYS A 33 3.89 -13.72 -14.08
C CYS A 33 3.69 -12.25 -13.75
N ALA A 34 4.61 -11.65 -13.02
CA ALA A 34 4.53 -10.25 -12.63
C ALA A 34 5.91 -9.69 -12.36
N VAL A 35 6.00 -8.37 -12.32
CA VAL A 35 7.21 -7.65 -11.91
C VAL A 35 6.82 -6.65 -10.83
N ILE A 36 7.57 -6.63 -9.75
CA ILE A 36 7.43 -5.66 -8.67
C ILE A 36 8.76 -4.97 -8.43
N SER A 37 8.75 -3.89 -7.67
CA SER A 37 9.96 -3.20 -7.28
C SER A 37 10.37 -3.57 -5.86
N LEU A 38 11.68 -3.67 -5.63
CA LEU A 38 12.23 -3.76 -4.28
C LEU A 38 12.31 -2.36 -3.69
N GLY A 39 12.01 -2.23 -2.39
CA GLY A 39 12.14 -0.97 -1.68
C GLY A 39 13.57 -0.75 -1.24
N SER A 40 14.05 0.50 -1.38
CA SER A 40 15.33 0.92 -0.83
C SER A 40 15.16 1.45 0.59
N LYS A 41 16.28 1.73 1.26
CA LYS A 41 16.27 2.37 2.57
C LYS A 41 15.53 3.72 2.52
N ASP A 42 15.72 4.48 1.45
CA ASP A 42 15.06 5.78 1.29
C ASP A 42 13.54 5.63 1.16
N ASP A 43 13.06 4.61 0.45
CA ASP A 43 11.63 4.33 0.34
C ASP A 43 11.03 3.97 1.70
N VAL A 44 11.73 3.15 2.47
CA VAL A 44 11.30 2.77 3.84
C VAL A 44 11.25 4.01 4.72
N ASN A 45 12.27 4.87 4.66
CA ASN A 45 12.31 6.10 5.46
C ASN A 45 11.13 7.01 5.12
N ASP A 46 10.79 7.18 3.86
CA ASP A 46 9.65 7.99 3.44
C ASP A 46 8.34 7.41 3.95
N ALA A 47 8.17 6.10 3.86
CA ALA A 47 6.97 5.43 4.35
C ALA A 47 6.82 5.59 5.87
N VAL A 48 7.90 5.43 6.61
CA VAL A 48 7.92 5.60 8.08
C VAL A 48 7.61 7.04 8.46
N LEU A 49 8.21 8.03 7.78
CA LEU A 49 7.93 9.45 8.05
C LEU A 49 6.46 9.78 7.81
N SER A 50 5.89 9.28 6.74
CA SER A 50 4.47 9.46 6.43
C SER A 50 3.58 8.85 7.52
N ALA A 51 3.91 7.65 7.96
CA ALA A 51 3.16 6.96 9.02
C ALA A 51 3.26 7.70 10.35
N LYS A 52 4.44 8.20 10.71
CA LYS A 52 4.64 8.97 11.95
C LYS A 52 3.85 10.27 11.91
N GLU A 53 3.81 10.95 10.77
CA GLU A 53 3.05 12.17 10.61
C GLU A 53 1.54 11.92 10.77
N ALA A 54 1.03 10.85 10.16
CA ALA A 54 -0.36 10.46 10.29
C ALA A 54 -0.72 10.08 11.74
N PHE A 55 0.21 9.47 12.47
CA PHE A 55 0.00 9.07 13.86
C PHE A 55 -0.24 10.27 14.79
N LYS A 56 0.30 11.43 14.48
CA LYS A 56 0.13 12.64 15.28
C LYS A 56 -1.34 13.02 15.46
N THR A 57 -2.17 12.72 14.48
CA THR A 57 -3.61 12.98 14.53
C THR A 57 -4.41 11.71 14.71
N TRP A 58 -4.19 10.71 13.86
CA TRP A 58 -4.97 9.47 13.88
C TRP A 58 -4.73 8.65 15.15
N GLY A 59 -3.51 8.70 15.71
CA GLY A 59 -3.19 8.00 16.95
C GLY A 59 -4.05 8.44 18.14
N TYR A 60 -4.63 9.64 18.07
CA TYR A 60 -5.50 10.19 19.09
C TYR A 60 -6.96 10.24 18.65
N SER A 61 -7.31 9.53 17.60
CA SER A 61 -8.69 9.46 17.12
C SER A 61 -9.60 8.82 18.18
N THR A 62 -10.85 9.27 18.23
CA THR A 62 -11.83 8.71 19.17
C THR A 62 -12.29 7.33 18.70
N ARG A 63 -12.90 6.59 19.62
CA ARG A 63 -13.55 5.32 19.28
C ARG A 63 -14.61 5.52 18.20
N GLU A 64 -15.41 6.58 18.33
CA GLU A 64 -16.49 6.93 17.41
C GLU A 64 -15.97 7.21 15.99
N GLU A 65 -14.85 7.93 15.88
CA GLU A 65 -14.23 8.21 14.59
C GLU A 65 -13.78 6.92 13.89
N ARG A 66 -13.21 5.99 14.65
CA ARG A 66 -12.75 4.71 14.10
C ARG A 66 -13.92 3.81 13.71
N ILE A 67 -14.99 3.81 14.52
CA ILE A 67 -16.21 3.08 14.18
C ILE A 67 -16.83 3.64 12.91
N THR A 68 -16.93 4.96 12.78
CA THR A 68 -17.48 5.61 11.59
C THR A 68 -16.70 5.23 10.33
N LEU A 69 -15.37 5.20 10.43
CA LEU A 69 -14.52 4.78 9.31
C LEU A 69 -14.84 3.34 8.88
N LEU A 70 -14.93 2.42 9.84
CA LEU A 70 -15.22 1.02 9.54
C LEU A 70 -16.64 0.81 9.00
N GLU A 71 -17.61 1.56 9.51
CA GLU A 71 -18.99 1.52 9.01
C GLU A 71 -19.06 2.02 7.57
N THR A 72 -18.36 3.09 7.26
CA THR A 72 -18.26 3.63 5.90
C THR A 72 -17.61 2.59 4.95
N PHE A 73 -16.53 1.97 5.39
CA PHE A 73 -15.87 0.91 4.65
C PHE A 73 -16.83 -0.25 4.36
N TYR A 74 -17.57 -0.69 5.38
CA TYR A 74 -18.54 -1.77 5.25
C TYR A 74 -19.63 -1.43 4.23
N THR A 75 -20.16 -0.21 4.29
CA THR A 75 -21.20 0.26 3.37
C THR A 75 -20.70 0.26 1.92
N LEU A 76 -19.49 0.76 1.69
CA LEU A 76 -18.88 0.78 0.37
C LEU A 76 -18.60 -0.62 -0.15
N TYR A 77 -18.15 -1.51 0.71
CA TYR A 77 -17.91 -2.90 0.36
C TYR A 77 -19.19 -3.60 -0.10
N LYS A 78 -20.30 -3.37 0.63
CA LYS A 78 -21.62 -3.95 0.25
C LYS A 78 -22.07 -3.45 -1.11
N LYS A 79 -21.85 -2.17 -1.42
CA LYS A 79 -22.20 -1.62 -2.73
C LYS A 79 -21.44 -2.27 -3.88
N ARG A 80 -20.23 -2.71 -3.60
CA ARG A 80 -19.35 -3.33 -4.60
C ARG A 80 -19.36 -4.85 -4.55
N TRP A 81 -20.28 -5.39 -3.78
CA TRP A 81 -20.44 -6.83 -3.61
C TRP A 81 -21.02 -7.43 -4.88
N ASN A 82 -20.23 -8.04 -5.68
CA ASN A 82 -20.64 -8.84 -6.83
C ASN A 82 -19.43 -9.62 -7.34
#